data_96a44b53427a064241f64fa8a1f84cf9
#
_entry.id   96a44b53427a064241f64fa8a1f84cf9
#
_cell.length_a   1.000
_cell.length_b   1.000
_cell.length_c   1.000
_cell.angle_alpha   90.00
_cell.angle_beta   90.00
_cell.angle_gamma   90.00
#
_symmetry.space_group_name_H-M   'P 1'
#
loop_
_entity.id
_entity.type
_entity.pdbx_description
1 polymer ?
#
loop_
_entity_poly.entity_id
_entity_poly.type
_entity_poly.pdbx_seq_one_letter_code
_entity_poly.pdbx_strand_id
1 'polypeptide(L)' 'MKILLTLIICSYTHGACLDPYPWPTSFNSTYDCMMAGYEEAKIKMEEIGPTEVNKHQIYIKFTCTPADSV' A
#
# COMPACT_ATOMS: atom_id res chain seq x y z
N MET A 1 21.39 0.45 0.18
CA MET A 1 20.26 1.17 0.78
C MET A 1 19.02 0.33 0.68
N LYS A 2 18.27 0.25 1.76
CA LYS A 2 17.02 -0.51 1.75
C LYS A 2 15.85 0.45 1.73
N ILE A 3 14.86 0.13 0.94
CA ILE A 3 13.65 0.93 0.85
C ILE A 3 12.50 0.07 1.37
N LEU A 4 11.74 0.61 2.30
CA LEU A 4 10.63 -0.10 2.92
C LEU A 4 9.30 0.33 2.30
N LEU A 5 8.46 -0.65 2.05
CA LEU A 5 7.12 -0.44 1.50
C LEU A 5 6.09 -0.58 2.61
N THR A 6 5.18 0.38 2.70
CA THR A 6 4.06 0.31 3.62
C THR A 6 2.78 0.58 2.86
N LEU A 7 1.79 -0.31 3.04
CA LEU A 7 0.49 -0.19 2.37
C LEU A 7 -0.55 0.27 3.36
N ILE A 8 -1.45 1.14 2.91
CA ILE A 8 -2.50 1.70 3.76
C ILE A 8 -3.83 1.63 3.01
N ILE A 9 -4.82 0.96 3.60
CA ILE A 9 -6.14 0.82 3.00
C ILE A 9 -7.08 1.81 3.68
N CYS A 10 -7.77 2.62 2.88
CA CYS A 10 -8.62 3.68 3.37
C CYS A 10 -10.00 3.62 2.75
N SER A 11 -10.96 4.28 3.40
CA SER A 11 -12.33 4.37 2.91
C SER A 11 -12.79 5.83 2.99
N TYR A 12 -13.23 6.37 1.85
CA TYR A 12 -13.77 7.73 1.84
C TYR A 12 -15.08 7.83 2.60
N THR A 13 -15.92 6.79 2.52
CA THR A 13 -17.22 6.85 3.18
C THR A 13 -17.09 6.85 4.69
N HIS A 14 -16.08 6.18 5.22
CA HIS A 14 -15.85 6.16 6.66
C HIS A 14 -14.89 7.25 7.10
N GLY A 15 -14.19 7.86 6.16
CA GLY A 15 -13.21 8.88 6.48
C GLY A 15 -12.05 8.37 7.31
N ALA A 16 -11.71 7.10 7.16
CA ALA A 16 -10.70 6.47 8.00
C ALA A 16 -9.87 5.47 7.22
N CYS A 17 -8.70 5.15 7.76
CA CYS A 17 -7.81 4.18 7.17
C CYS A 17 -7.53 3.09 8.20
N LEU A 18 -7.24 1.90 7.70
CA LEU A 18 -6.77 0.83 8.56
C LEU A 18 -5.33 1.10 8.96
N ASP A 19 -4.86 0.34 9.94
CA ASP A 19 -3.47 0.48 10.37
C ASP A 19 -2.53 0.18 9.21
N PRO A 20 -1.45 0.94 9.07
CA PRO A 20 -0.50 0.70 8.00
C PRO A 20 0.07 -0.71 8.07
N TYR A 21 0.20 -1.35 6.92
CA TYR A 21 0.75 -2.69 6.82
C TYR A 21 2.16 -2.63 6.25
N PRO A 22 3.18 -2.89 7.05
CA PRO A 22 4.54 -2.89 6.53
C PRO A 22 4.80 -4.16 5.74
N TRP A 23 5.33 -3.99 4.52
CA TRP A 23 5.65 -5.14 3.67
C TRP A 23 6.89 -5.85 4.22
N PRO A 24 6.88 -7.17 4.26
CA PRO A 24 8.00 -7.88 4.91
C PRO A 24 9.31 -7.85 4.13
N THR A 25 9.25 -7.54 2.85
CA THR A 25 10.45 -7.54 2.02
C THR A 25 10.90 -6.12 1.74
N SER A 26 12.19 -5.87 1.86
CA SER A 26 12.73 -4.56 1.50
C SER A 26 13.19 -4.58 0.06
N PHE A 27 13.39 -3.40 -0.51
CA PHE A 27 13.79 -3.25 -1.90
C PHE A 27 15.10 -2.50 -1.98
N ASN A 28 15.81 -2.70 -3.09
CA ASN A 28 17.11 -2.08 -3.25
C ASN A 28 17.04 -0.69 -3.87
N SER A 29 15.91 -0.32 -4.41
CA SER A 29 15.76 0.99 -5.04
C SER A 29 14.35 1.49 -4.85
N THR A 30 14.20 2.81 -4.94
CA THR A 30 12.88 3.42 -4.88
C THR A 30 12.01 2.97 -6.05
N TYR A 31 12.61 2.82 -7.23
CA TYR A 31 11.86 2.37 -8.40
C TYR A 31 11.23 0.99 -8.15
N ASP A 32 12.04 0.05 -7.64
CA ASP A 32 11.52 -1.30 -7.37
C ASP A 32 10.42 -1.28 -6.32
N CYS A 33 10.60 -0.45 -5.29
CA CYS A 33 9.58 -0.32 -4.26
C CYS A 33 8.28 0.26 -4.83
N MET A 34 8.39 1.30 -5.65
CA MET A 34 7.20 1.93 -6.24
C MET A 34 6.46 0.97 -7.14
N MET A 35 7.19 0.21 -7.98
CA MET A 35 6.54 -0.75 -8.85
C MET A 35 5.85 -1.84 -8.04
N ALA A 36 6.50 -2.33 -6.98
CA ALA A 36 5.88 -3.32 -6.11
C ALA A 36 4.66 -2.75 -5.41
N GLY A 37 4.72 -1.49 -5.00
CA GLY A 37 3.59 -0.84 -4.35
C GLY A 37 2.35 -0.79 -5.23
N TYR A 38 2.53 -0.38 -6.49
CA TYR A 38 1.42 -0.34 -7.43
C TYR A 38 0.87 -1.74 -7.69
N GLU A 39 1.77 -2.72 -7.84
CA GLU A 39 1.35 -4.10 -8.10
C GLU A 39 0.54 -4.65 -6.93
N GLU A 40 1.04 -4.49 -5.71
CA GLU A 40 0.36 -5.03 -4.54
C GLU A 40 -0.94 -4.30 -4.26
N ALA A 41 -0.98 -3.00 -4.51
CA ALA A 41 -2.22 -2.25 -4.35
C ALA A 41 -3.29 -2.76 -5.31
N LYS A 42 -2.90 -3.04 -6.56
CA LYS A 42 -3.83 -3.57 -7.54
C LYS A 42 -4.34 -4.94 -7.13
N ILE A 43 -3.44 -5.83 -6.69
CA ILE A 43 -3.83 -7.16 -6.25
C ILE A 43 -4.82 -7.08 -5.10
N LYS A 44 -4.55 -6.20 -4.14
CA LYS A 44 -5.44 -6.06 -2.98
C LYS A 44 -6.81 -5.54 -3.40
N MET A 45 -6.87 -4.59 -4.33
CA MET A 45 -8.14 -4.09 -4.83
C MET A 45 -8.93 -5.20 -5.49
N GLU A 46 -8.25 -6.06 -6.24
CA GLU A 46 -8.92 -7.19 -6.88
C GLU A 46 -9.44 -8.19 -5.86
N GLU A 47 -8.69 -8.41 -4.78
CA GLU A 47 -9.13 -9.32 -3.72
C GLU A 47 -10.37 -8.79 -3.01
N ILE A 48 -10.39 -7.48 -2.73
CA ILE A 48 -11.56 -6.87 -2.08
C ILE A 48 -12.76 -6.93 -2.99
N GLY A 49 -12.56 -6.68 -4.28
CA GLY A 49 -13.61 -6.79 -5.28
C GLY A 49 -14.39 -5.51 -5.48
N PRO A 50 -15.05 -5.39 -6.66
CA PRO A 50 -15.70 -4.14 -7.03
C PRO A 50 -16.89 -3.78 -6.15
N THR A 51 -17.61 -4.75 -5.61
CA THR A 51 -18.77 -4.46 -4.79
C THR A 51 -18.38 -3.68 -3.54
N GLU A 52 -17.42 -4.21 -2.80
CA GLU A 52 -17.00 -3.56 -1.56
C GLU A 52 -16.20 -2.28 -1.83
N VAL A 53 -15.36 -2.29 -2.85
CA VAL A 53 -14.60 -1.10 -3.20
C VAL A 53 -15.54 0.05 -3.53
N ASN A 54 -16.56 -0.21 -4.32
CA ASN A 54 -17.50 0.84 -4.73
C ASN A 54 -18.41 1.25 -3.58
N LYS A 55 -18.81 0.30 -2.75
CA LYS A 55 -19.72 0.60 -1.64
C LYS A 55 -19.07 1.49 -0.60
N HIS A 56 -17.83 1.20 -0.26
CA HIS A 56 -17.13 1.94 0.79
C HIS A 56 -16.14 2.96 0.24
N GLN A 57 -16.05 3.10 -1.08
CA GLN A 57 -15.11 4.01 -1.74
C GLN A 57 -13.70 3.77 -1.23
N ILE A 58 -13.28 2.50 -1.36
CA ILE A 58 -11.97 2.07 -0.86
C ILE A 58 -10.87 2.50 -1.80
N TYR A 59 -9.78 2.98 -1.24
CA TYR A 59 -8.59 3.26 -2.01
C TYR A 59 -7.37 2.82 -1.20
N ILE A 60 -6.28 2.55 -1.89
CA ILE A 60 -5.06 2.08 -1.27
C ILE A 60 -3.94 3.03 -1.61
N LYS A 61 -3.19 3.45 -0.60
CA LYS A 61 -2.00 4.25 -0.82
C LYS A 61 -0.83 3.51 -0.23
N PHE A 62 0.37 3.90 -0.64
CA PHE A 62 1.56 3.26 -0.13
C PHE A 62 2.70 4.27 -0.06
N THR A 63 3.70 3.94 0.75
CA THR A 63 4.87 4.78 0.88
C THR A 63 6.11 3.94 0.71
N CYS A 64 7.13 4.53 0.14
CA CYS A 64 8.44 3.92 -0.02
C CYS A 64 9.44 4.81 0.70
N THR A 65 9.97 4.34 1.82
CA THR A 65 10.85 5.15 2.64
C THR A 65 12.18 4.45 2.88
N PRO A 66 13.28 5.19 2.91
CA PRO A 66 14.58 4.59 3.22
C PRO A 66 14.59 4.04 4.62
N ALA A 67 15.22 2.89 4.77
CA ALA A 67 15.32 2.27 6.06
C ALA A 67 16.69 2.48 6.64
N ASP A 68 17.25 3.61 6.44
CA ASP A 68 18.53 3.87 6.93
C ASP A 68 18.43 4.10 8.35
N SER A 69 18.76 3.19 9.07
CA SER A 69 18.80 3.41 10.40
C SER A 69 19.99 4.10 10.72
N VAL A 70 20.41 4.98 10.52
CA VAL A 70 21.56 5.54 10.92
C VAL A 70 22.03 5.62 12.14
#